data_195be440e3d7a759503f5c1694b78bb7
#
_entry.id   195be440e3d7a759503f5c1694b78bb7
#
_cell.length_a   1.000
_cell.length_b   1.000
_cell.length_c   1.000
_cell.angle_alpha   90.00
_cell.angle_beta   90.00
_cell.angle_gamma   90.00
#
_symmetry.space_group_name_H-M   'P 1'
#
loop_
_entity.id
_entity.type
_entity.pdbx_description
1 polymer ?
#
loop_
_entity_poly.entity_id
_entity_poly.type
_entity_poly.pdbx_seq_one_letter_code
_entity_poly.pdbx_strand_id
1 'polypeptide(L)'
;MNAFKSKLDVEFVFFWNNRNIRRKQPADLILAYKTFCDTLPKEKSDKCVLLMNTQASDENGTDLNAVKDALCPDYKIEITNGGIDLKSLNFFYNMSDVVINIADNEGFGLSGTEALMTKTPIINNVTGGLQDHMRFEDEDGKWVDFTTDIPSN
;
A
#
# COMPACT_ATOMS: atom_id res chain seq x y z
N MET A 1 -0.48 0.44 22.62
CA MET A 1 -0.69 1.25 21.39
C MET A 1 0.67 1.83 21.00
N ASN A 2 1.05 1.78 19.72
CA ASN A 2 2.34 2.24 19.21
C ASN A 2 2.42 3.78 19.28
N ALA A 3 3.59 4.35 19.65
CA ALA A 3 3.78 5.80 19.76
C ALA A 3 3.41 6.59 18.49
N PHE A 4 3.64 6.00 17.29
CA PHE A 4 3.23 6.59 16.02
C PHE A 4 1.71 6.69 15.90
N LYS A 5 1.00 5.58 16.14
CA LYS A 5 -0.48 5.55 16.09
C LYS A 5 -1.08 6.53 17.09
N SER A 6 -0.48 6.62 18.32
CA SER A 6 -0.93 7.57 19.33
C SER A 6 -0.70 9.03 18.93
N LYS A 7 0.43 9.35 18.30
CA LYS A 7 0.75 10.71 17.86
C LYS A 7 -0.21 11.23 16.80
N LEU A 8 -0.63 10.36 15.87
CA LEU A 8 -1.57 10.70 14.80
C LEU A 8 -3.04 10.50 15.21
N ASP A 9 -3.29 9.95 16.39
CA ASP A 9 -4.62 9.54 16.84
C ASP A 9 -5.29 8.61 15.83
N VAL A 10 -4.59 7.52 15.46
CA VAL A 10 -5.08 6.51 14.51
C VAL A 10 -4.99 5.10 15.08
N GLU A 11 -5.83 4.22 14.56
CA GLU A 11 -5.91 2.81 14.96
C GLU A 11 -5.52 1.89 13.80
N PHE A 12 -5.75 2.31 12.55
CA PHE A 12 -5.48 1.51 11.36
C PHE A 12 -4.52 2.23 10.40
N VAL A 13 -3.45 1.54 10.01
CA VAL A 13 -2.39 2.07 9.14
C VAL A 13 -2.30 1.22 7.87
N PHE A 14 -2.63 1.85 6.74
CA PHE A 14 -2.30 1.35 5.41
C PHE A 14 -0.88 1.81 5.08
N PHE A 15 -0.02 0.91 4.64
CA PHE A 15 1.36 1.25 4.29
C PHE A 15 1.65 0.97 2.82
N TRP A 16 2.29 1.92 2.17
CA TRP A 16 2.75 1.82 0.81
C TRP A 16 4.22 2.22 0.73
N ASN A 17 5.09 1.29 0.29
CA ASN A 17 6.54 1.48 0.19
C ASN A 17 6.99 1.24 -1.23
N ASN A 18 7.05 2.29 -2.04
CA ASN A 18 7.47 2.22 -3.43
C ASN A 18 7.99 3.60 -3.89
N ARG A 19 8.76 3.63 -5.01
CA ARG A 19 9.08 4.87 -5.69
C ARG A 19 7.82 5.48 -6.32
N ASN A 20 7.70 6.81 -6.26
CA ASN A 20 6.63 7.56 -6.92
C ASN A 20 6.88 7.59 -8.43
N ILE A 21 6.47 6.53 -9.13
CA ILE A 21 6.51 6.42 -10.58
C ILE A 21 5.19 5.87 -11.11
N ARG A 22 4.84 6.21 -12.36
CA ARG A 22 3.54 5.95 -12.96
C ARG A 22 3.05 4.51 -12.78
N ARG A 23 3.89 3.50 -13.10
CA ARG A 23 3.48 2.09 -13.02
C ARG A 23 3.17 1.60 -11.59
N LYS A 24 3.55 2.35 -10.56
CA LYS A 24 3.26 2.04 -9.15
C LYS A 24 1.91 2.58 -8.66
N GLN A 25 1.22 3.36 -9.49
CA GLN A 25 -0.14 3.85 -9.27
C GLN A 25 -0.33 4.63 -7.95
N PRO A 26 0.60 5.52 -7.52
CA PRO A 26 0.46 6.17 -6.22
C PRO A 26 -0.75 7.11 -6.13
N ALA A 27 -1.14 7.77 -7.22
CA ALA A 27 -2.30 8.64 -7.26
C ALA A 27 -3.62 7.84 -7.17
N ASP A 28 -3.69 6.70 -7.85
CA ASP A 28 -4.84 5.80 -7.80
C ASP A 28 -5.00 5.18 -6.41
N LEU A 29 -3.88 4.93 -5.71
CA LEU A 29 -3.91 4.49 -4.31
C LEU A 29 -4.54 5.55 -3.39
N ILE A 30 -4.20 6.84 -3.59
CA ILE A 30 -4.81 7.95 -2.83
C ILE A 30 -6.32 7.98 -3.08
N LEU A 31 -6.75 7.84 -4.34
CA LEU A 31 -8.16 7.79 -4.70
C LEU A 31 -8.87 6.56 -4.11
N ALA A 32 -8.23 5.39 -4.15
CA ALA A 32 -8.77 4.17 -3.56
C ALA A 32 -8.92 4.30 -2.03
N TYR A 33 -7.92 4.87 -1.35
CA TYR A 33 -7.98 5.14 0.08
C TYR A 33 -9.12 6.10 0.43
N LYS A 34 -9.27 7.20 -0.33
CA LYS A 34 -10.41 8.11 -0.18
C LYS A 34 -11.74 7.35 -0.32
N THR A 35 -11.88 6.60 -1.41
CA THR A 35 -13.11 5.84 -1.70
C THR A 35 -13.44 4.87 -0.57
N PHE A 36 -12.44 4.19 -0.02
CA PHE A 36 -12.61 3.34 1.16
C PHE A 36 -13.08 4.14 2.38
N CYS A 37 -12.42 5.25 2.69
CA CYS A 37 -12.77 6.10 3.84
C CYS A 37 -14.20 6.67 3.72
N ASP A 38 -14.65 7.00 2.51
CA ASP A 38 -16.02 7.47 2.23
C ASP A 38 -17.10 6.40 2.58
N THR A 39 -16.74 5.12 2.60
CA THR A 39 -17.66 4.04 2.99
C THR A 39 -17.79 3.88 4.50
N LEU A 40 -16.93 4.50 5.29
CA LEU A 40 -16.88 4.36 6.75
C LEU A 40 -17.64 5.49 7.45
N PRO A 41 -18.19 5.23 8.65
CA PRO A 41 -18.57 6.30 9.56
C PRO A 41 -17.36 7.18 9.88
N LYS A 42 -17.60 8.50 10.03
CA LYS A 42 -16.52 9.48 10.20
C LYS A 42 -15.58 9.17 11.37
N GLU A 43 -16.13 8.71 12.48
CA GLU A 43 -15.35 8.32 13.66
C GLU A 43 -14.38 7.16 13.41
N LYS A 44 -14.65 6.33 12.38
CA LYS A 44 -13.75 5.24 11.94
C LYS A 44 -12.75 5.71 10.89
N SER A 45 -13.19 6.49 9.90
CA SER A 45 -12.28 7.02 8.89
C SER A 45 -11.24 7.96 9.50
N ASP A 46 -11.60 8.75 10.51
CA ASP A 46 -10.68 9.61 11.27
C ASP A 46 -9.58 8.79 12.02
N LYS A 47 -9.80 7.49 12.23
CA LYS A 47 -8.83 6.57 12.85
C LYS A 47 -7.99 5.79 11.84
N CYS A 48 -8.14 6.05 10.55
CA CYS A 48 -7.32 5.48 9.49
C CYS A 48 -6.22 6.46 9.04
N VAL A 49 -5.09 5.94 8.56
CA VAL A 49 -4.06 6.72 7.87
C VAL A 49 -3.46 5.91 6.72
N LEU A 50 -3.22 6.56 5.59
CA LEU A 50 -2.38 6.04 4.52
C LEU A 50 -0.96 6.60 4.70
N LEU A 51 -0.01 5.73 5.07
CA LEU A 51 1.42 6.06 5.18
C LEU A 51 2.12 5.68 3.88
N MET A 52 2.70 6.65 3.20
CA MET A 52 3.41 6.46 1.94
C MET A 52 4.90 6.73 2.13
N ASN A 53 5.74 5.69 2.03
CA ASN A 53 7.19 5.85 2.03
C ASN A 53 7.68 6.07 0.60
N THR A 54 7.80 7.33 0.22
CA THR A 54 8.19 7.74 -1.12
C THR A 54 8.56 9.23 -1.15
N GLN A 55 9.13 9.68 -2.26
CA GLN A 55 9.24 11.11 -2.57
C GLN A 55 7.86 11.65 -2.96
N ALA A 56 7.46 12.79 -2.41
CA ALA A 56 6.19 13.43 -2.75
C ALA A 56 6.13 13.86 -4.23
N SER A 57 7.28 14.18 -4.83
CA SER A 57 7.41 14.50 -6.26
C SER A 57 8.57 13.70 -6.86
N ASP A 58 8.38 13.14 -8.06
CA ASP A 58 9.39 12.43 -8.84
C ASP A 58 9.21 12.80 -10.33
N GLU A 59 10.30 12.93 -11.08
CA GLU A 59 10.27 13.29 -12.50
C GLU A 59 9.49 12.31 -13.38
N ASN A 60 9.41 11.02 -12.96
CA ASN A 60 8.68 9.95 -13.63
C ASN A 60 7.34 9.61 -12.93
N GLY A 61 6.93 10.44 -12.00
CA GLY A 61 5.75 10.27 -11.18
C GLY A 61 4.80 11.46 -11.24
N THR A 62 4.22 11.78 -10.10
CA THR A 62 3.30 12.92 -9.96
C THR A 62 3.59 13.69 -8.67
N ASP A 63 3.05 14.89 -8.54
CA ASP A 63 3.04 15.63 -7.28
C ASP A 63 1.93 15.06 -6.37
N LEU A 64 2.35 14.21 -5.42
CA LEU A 64 1.42 13.54 -4.50
C LEU A 64 0.81 14.50 -3.48
N ASN A 65 1.45 15.62 -3.17
CA ASN A 65 0.83 16.64 -2.33
C ASN A 65 -0.34 17.29 -3.06
N ALA A 66 -0.15 17.67 -4.32
CA ALA A 66 -1.24 18.22 -5.13
C ALA A 66 -2.38 17.23 -5.33
N VAL A 67 -2.07 15.94 -5.55
CA VAL A 67 -3.08 14.87 -5.65
C VAL A 67 -3.85 14.71 -4.34
N LYS A 68 -3.14 14.65 -3.22
CA LYS A 68 -3.75 14.55 -1.88
C LYS A 68 -4.68 15.73 -1.62
N ASP A 69 -4.22 16.94 -1.84
CA ASP A 69 -4.99 18.16 -1.57
C ASP A 69 -6.24 18.27 -2.48
N ALA A 70 -6.14 17.79 -3.74
CA ALA A 70 -7.25 17.82 -4.68
C ALA A 70 -8.28 16.69 -4.45
N LEU A 71 -7.82 15.48 -4.14
CA LEU A 71 -8.69 14.30 -4.09
C LEU A 71 -9.06 13.87 -2.67
N CYS A 72 -8.19 14.09 -1.68
CA CYS A 72 -8.31 13.48 -0.36
C CYS A 72 -8.00 14.45 0.79
N PRO A 73 -8.55 15.70 0.77
CA PRO A 73 -8.21 16.72 1.77
C PRO A 73 -8.70 16.37 3.19
N ASP A 74 -9.74 15.54 3.31
CA ASP A 74 -10.44 15.27 4.57
C ASP A 74 -9.88 14.08 5.35
N TYR A 75 -8.96 13.30 4.75
CA TYR A 75 -8.43 12.08 5.34
C TYR A 75 -6.92 12.14 5.56
N LYS A 76 -6.43 11.37 6.55
CA LYS A 76 -5.02 11.39 6.94
C LYS A 76 -4.16 10.63 5.93
N ILE A 77 -3.24 11.35 5.29
CA ILE A 77 -2.19 10.78 4.43
C ILE A 77 -0.86 11.38 4.85
N GLU A 78 0.10 10.51 5.20
CA GLU A 78 1.45 10.88 5.59
C GLU A 78 2.46 10.41 4.53
N ILE A 79 3.27 11.32 4.01
CA ILE A 79 4.33 11.05 3.03
C ILE A 79 5.68 11.32 3.69
N THR A 80 6.56 10.32 3.72
CA THR A 80 7.86 10.42 4.41
C THR A 80 8.90 11.25 3.67
N ASN A 81 8.67 11.54 2.38
CA ASN A 81 9.63 12.14 1.45
C ASN A 81 10.91 11.29 1.24
N GLY A 82 10.81 9.98 1.46
CA GLY A 82 11.88 9.02 1.23
C GLY A 82 13.00 9.09 2.28
N GLY A 83 14.08 8.38 2.01
CA GLY A 83 15.31 8.50 2.79
C GLY A 83 15.27 7.94 4.22
N ILE A 84 14.30 7.08 4.55
CA ILE A 84 14.26 6.41 5.85
C ILE A 84 15.32 5.30 5.93
N ASP A 85 15.91 5.12 7.10
CA ASP A 85 16.85 4.03 7.35
C ASP A 85 16.14 2.67 7.48
N LEU A 86 16.91 1.57 7.41
CA LEU A 86 16.36 0.20 7.49
C LEU A 86 15.63 -0.10 8.79
N LYS A 87 16.04 0.51 9.90
CA LYS A 87 15.38 0.33 11.19
C LYS A 87 14.01 0.99 11.22
N SER A 88 13.91 2.19 10.68
CA SER A 88 12.64 2.92 10.52
C SER A 88 11.73 2.21 9.52
N LEU A 89 12.27 1.67 8.43
CA LEU A 89 11.51 0.89 7.47
C LEU A 89 10.92 -0.36 8.12
N ASN A 90 11.74 -1.14 8.84
CA ASN A 90 11.27 -2.31 9.60
C ASN A 90 10.19 -1.93 10.62
N PHE A 91 10.34 -0.80 11.30
CA PHE A 91 9.33 -0.30 12.22
C PHE A 91 8.00 -0.01 11.49
N PHE A 92 8.03 0.62 10.30
CA PHE A 92 6.83 0.91 9.53
C PHE A 92 6.10 -0.36 9.09
N TYR A 93 6.80 -1.38 8.63
CA TYR A 93 6.17 -2.67 8.33
C TYR A 93 5.50 -3.28 9.56
N ASN A 94 6.21 -3.35 10.69
CA ASN A 94 5.69 -3.99 11.90
C ASN A 94 4.54 -3.22 12.58
N MET A 95 4.42 -1.92 12.37
CA MET A 95 3.34 -1.13 12.95
C MET A 95 2.11 -1.01 12.06
N SER A 96 2.25 -1.37 10.77
CA SER A 96 1.17 -1.28 9.79
C SER A 96 0.22 -2.47 9.91
N ASP A 97 -1.04 -2.23 9.65
CA ASP A 97 -2.08 -3.25 9.68
C ASP A 97 -2.20 -3.96 8.33
N VAL A 98 -1.82 -3.28 7.24
CA VAL A 98 -1.77 -3.85 5.89
C VAL A 98 -0.78 -3.09 5.01
N VAL A 99 -0.08 -3.81 4.15
CA VAL A 99 0.78 -3.24 3.09
C VAL A 99 0.08 -3.38 1.75
N ILE A 100 0.11 -2.32 0.95
CA ILE A 100 -0.57 -2.28 -0.35
C ILE A 100 0.45 -2.13 -1.48
N ASN A 101 0.28 -2.90 -2.56
CA ASN A 101 1.01 -2.73 -3.80
C ASN A 101 0.09 -2.97 -5.01
N ILE A 102 -0.38 -1.89 -5.63
CA ILE A 102 -1.28 -1.92 -6.78
C ILE A 102 -0.56 -1.62 -8.11
N ALA A 103 0.74 -1.93 -8.17
CA ALA A 103 1.51 -1.70 -9.39
C ALA A 103 0.91 -2.41 -10.60
N ASP A 104 0.93 -1.76 -11.76
CA ASP A 104 0.52 -2.37 -13.05
C ASP A 104 1.45 -3.52 -13.45
N ASN A 105 2.72 -3.39 -13.10
CA ASN A 105 3.75 -4.38 -13.40
C ASN A 105 4.82 -4.36 -12.32
N GLU A 106 5.23 -5.54 -11.87
CA GLU A 106 6.26 -5.73 -10.85
C GLU A 106 7.10 -6.97 -11.17
N GLY A 107 8.42 -6.80 -11.23
CA GLY A 107 9.32 -7.93 -11.45
C GLY A 107 9.32 -8.90 -10.28
N PHE A 108 9.58 -8.40 -9.07
CA PHE A 108 9.62 -9.21 -7.85
C PHE A 108 8.71 -8.66 -6.74
N GLY A 109 8.69 -7.33 -6.53
CA GLY A 109 7.86 -6.70 -5.49
C GLY A 109 8.47 -6.78 -4.09
N LEU A 110 9.65 -6.18 -3.90
CA LEU A 110 10.35 -6.19 -2.60
C LEU A 110 9.45 -5.77 -1.43
N SER A 111 8.59 -4.76 -1.62
CA SER A 111 7.69 -4.30 -0.55
C SER A 111 6.71 -5.39 -0.05
N GLY A 112 6.24 -6.25 -0.95
CA GLY A 112 5.41 -7.40 -0.58
C GLY A 112 6.21 -8.45 0.20
N THR A 113 7.44 -8.76 -0.25
CA THR A 113 8.34 -9.69 0.44
C THR A 113 8.69 -9.19 1.85
N GLU A 114 9.02 -7.92 1.99
CA GLU A 114 9.32 -7.29 3.29
C GLU A 114 8.11 -7.35 4.24
N ALA A 115 6.90 -7.14 3.70
CA ALA A 115 5.66 -7.30 4.47
C ALA A 115 5.46 -8.75 4.94
N LEU A 116 5.68 -9.74 4.08
CA LEU A 116 5.61 -11.17 4.45
C LEU A 116 6.62 -11.54 5.54
N MET A 117 7.85 -11.02 5.45
CA MET A 117 8.88 -11.24 6.47
C MET A 117 8.49 -10.67 7.85
N THR A 118 7.73 -9.59 7.87
CA THR A 118 7.20 -8.99 9.11
C THR A 118 5.82 -9.54 9.50
N LYS A 119 5.27 -10.49 8.73
CA LYS A 119 3.93 -11.06 8.91
C LYS A 119 2.81 -10.01 8.83
N THR A 120 3.07 -8.93 8.11
CA THR A 120 2.07 -7.89 7.85
C THR A 120 1.21 -8.33 6.67
N PRO A 121 -0.12 -8.31 6.78
CA PRO A 121 -1.03 -8.60 5.67
C PRO A 121 -0.73 -7.77 4.43
N ILE A 122 -0.95 -8.34 3.24
CA ILE A 122 -0.72 -7.66 1.96
C ILE A 122 -1.99 -7.58 1.12
N ILE A 123 -2.15 -6.48 0.40
CA ILE A 123 -3.11 -6.31 -0.70
C ILE A 123 -2.26 -6.04 -1.95
N ASN A 124 -2.20 -6.99 -2.86
CA ASN A 124 -1.42 -6.88 -4.08
C ASN A 124 -2.32 -6.98 -5.33
N ASN A 125 -1.96 -6.23 -6.38
CA ASN A 125 -2.47 -6.51 -7.71
C ASN A 125 -1.90 -7.84 -8.22
N VAL A 126 -2.72 -8.63 -8.91
CA VAL A 126 -2.30 -9.93 -9.47
C VAL A 126 -1.56 -9.68 -10.78
N THR A 127 -0.26 -9.37 -10.68
CA THR A 127 0.58 -9.05 -11.85
C THR A 127 2.05 -9.40 -11.60
N GLY A 128 2.72 -9.92 -12.63
CA GLY A 128 4.15 -10.26 -12.58
C GLY A 128 4.52 -11.04 -11.31
N GLY A 129 5.66 -10.71 -10.69
CA GLY A 129 6.14 -11.38 -9.48
C GLY A 129 5.30 -11.19 -8.22
N LEU A 130 4.29 -10.31 -8.23
CA LEU A 130 3.37 -10.19 -7.09
C LEU A 130 2.48 -11.43 -6.93
N GLN A 131 2.24 -12.19 -7.99
CA GLN A 131 1.51 -13.45 -7.94
C GLN A 131 2.23 -14.48 -7.05
N ASP A 132 3.56 -14.53 -7.13
CA ASP A 132 4.37 -15.45 -6.34
C ASP A 132 4.25 -15.19 -4.83
N HIS A 133 3.99 -13.95 -4.44
CA HIS A 133 3.76 -13.60 -3.04
C HIS A 133 2.42 -14.09 -2.51
N MET A 134 1.42 -14.18 -3.38
CA MET A 134 0.05 -14.53 -3.00
C MET A 134 -0.17 -16.04 -3.00
N ARG A 135 0.55 -16.76 -3.84
CA ARG A 135 0.57 -18.23 -3.96
C ARG A 135 -0.82 -18.87 -3.86
N PHE A 136 -1.62 -18.61 -4.88
CA PHE A 136 -2.96 -19.20 -4.97
C PHE A 136 -2.87 -20.70 -5.25
N GLU A 137 -3.66 -21.49 -4.52
CA GLU A 137 -3.78 -22.93 -4.68
C GLU A 137 -5.25 -23.30 -4.89
N ASP A 138 -5.52 -24.30 -5.72
CA ASP A 138 -6.85 -24.89 -5.87
C ASP A 138 -7.18 -25.85 -4.70
N GLU A 139 -8.36 -26.47 -4.74
CA GLU A 139 -8.82 -27.41 -3.71
C GLU A 139 -7.91 -28.64 -3.54
N ASP A 140 -7.13 -28.97 -4.56
CA ASP A 140 -6.17 -30.07 -4.56
C ASP A 140 -4.77 -29.63 -4.15
N GLY A 141 -4.56 -28.36 -3.80
CA GLY A 141 -3.28 -27.76 -3.42
C GLY A 141 -2.33 -27.53 -4.59
N LYS A 142 -2.85 -27.50 -5.82
CA LYS A 142 -2.08 -27.20 -7.01
C LYS A 142 -1.99 -25.69 -7.20
N TRP A 143 -0.83 -25.21 -7.57
CA TRP A 143 -0.60 -23.81 -7.94
C TRP A 143 -1.56 -23.35 -9.05
N VAL A 144 -2.19 -22.21 -8.85
CA VAL A 144 -3.08 -21.55 -9.83
C VAL A 144 -2.39 -20.29 -10.34
N ASP A 145 -2.12 -20.22 -11.63
CA ASP A 145 -1.65 -19.03 -12.32
C ASP A 145 -2.84 -18.24 -12.84
N PHE A 146 -3.11 -17.09 -12.22
CA PHE A 146 -4.23 -16.23 -12.60
C PHE A 146 -4.12 -15.62 -13.99
N THR A 147 -2.94 -15.65 -14.63
CA THR A 147 -2.78 -15.14 -16.00
C THR A 147 -3.09 -16.19 -17.05
N THR A 148 -2.99 -17.48 -16.72
CA THR A 148 -3.14 -18.60 -17.67
C THR A 148 -4.29 -19.53 -17.32
N ASP A 149 -4.60 -19.72 -16.04
CA ASP A 149 -5.50 -20.75 -15.56
C ASP A 149 -6.93 -20.26 -15.26
N ILE A 150 -7.13 -18.94 -15.16
CA ILE A 150 -8.47 -18.36 -14.98
C ILE A 150 -8.94 -17.72 -16.29
N PRO A 151 -10.06 -18.20 -16.88
CA PRO A 151 -10.63 -17.58 -18.07
C PRO A 151 -10.99 -16.12 -17.79
N SER A 152 -10.57 -15.22 -18.68
CA SER A 152 -11.07 -13.85 -18.70
C SER A 152 -12.56 -13.87 -19.04
N ASN A 153 -13.40 -13.46 -18.09
CA ASN A 153 -14.83 -13.22 -18.34
C ASN A 153 -15.04 -12.00 -19.22
#